data_a8477ab2dd2ac6c5db50f6e7335912d1
#
_entry.id   a8477ab2dd2ac6c5db50f6e7335912d1
#
_cell.length_a   1.000
_cell.length_b   1.000
_cell.length_c   1.000
_cell.angle_alpha   90.00
_cell.angle_beta   90.00
_cell.angle_gamma   90.00
#
_symmetry.space_group_name_H-M   'P 1'
#
loop_
_entity.id
_entity.type
_entity.pdbx_description
1 polymer ?
#
loop_
_entity_poly.entity_id
_entity_poly.type
_entity_poly.pdbx_seq_one_letter_code
_entity_poly.pdbx_strand_id
1 'polypeptide(L)'
;MIFVGPAGNATQAKEPGTEGSLKWLKENGLNAQEIEFVRNIYLSPERAVAIGKLAKELGIRLSVHAPYFINLASEKKSVVDASKRMILDTADRAKRLGADAIAVHIAYYAKQKEKTAEIVKHHLLEILEKLKKEKNDVKIGIETMAKPNQFAPLDEVIAFCLDIKNRQVVPYIDFAHIFCEKGSIDYAEVFEKLKPLKLDHINSHFSNMKYNAKTKKYVDIHTMIDKAPDFLPLAKEILKRKISITIIAESKPWPDKDALKIKEIFEKLGYKLRKD
;
A
#
# COMPACT_ATOMS: atom_id res chain seq x y z
N MET A 1 3.59 13.72 9.65
CA MET A 1 3.05 14.26 8.37
C MET A 1 2.02 13.30 7.81
N ILE A 2 0.97 13.84 7.15
CA ILE A 2 -0.09 13.02 6.54
C ILE A 2 -0.10 13.29 5.04
N PHE A 3 -0.07 12.20 4.26
CA PHE A 3 -0.15 12.23 2.81
C PHE A 3 -1.41 11.46 2.38
N VAL A 4 -2.16 12.02 1.42
CA VAL A 4 -3.41 11.44 0.95
C VAL A 4 -3.47 11.50 -0.57
N GLY A 5 -3.85 10.41 -1.19
CA GLY A 5 -4.01 10.31 -2.63
C GLY A 5 -4.74 9.05 -3.09
N PRO A 6 -4.99 8.89 -4.39
CA PRO A 6 -5.67 7.74 -4.96
C PRO A 6 -4.69 6.61 -5.30
N ALA A 7 -5.22 5.39 -5.38
CA ALA A 7 -4.63 4.28 -6.11
C ALA A 7 -4.88 4.47 -7.61
N GLY A 8 -3.81 4.47 -8.38
CA GLY A 8 -3.85 4.74 -9.81
C GLY A 8 -4.05 6.22 -10.16
N ASN A 9 -4.34 6.47 -11.42
CA ASN A 9 -4.52 7.84 -11.93
C ASN A 9 -5.88 8.42 -11.53
N ALA A 10 -5.91 9.73 -11.25
CA ALA A 10 -7.14 10.45 -10.96
C ALA A 10 -8.11 10.36 -12.14
N THR A 11 -9.31 9.88 -11.88
CA THR A 11 -10.35 9.66 -12.92
C THR A 11 -10.95 10.96 -13.42
N GLN A 12 -10.80 12.05 -12.67
CA GLN A 12 -11.30 13.38 -12.99
C GLN A 12 -10.26 14.29 -13.64
N ALA A 13 -9.02 13.80 -13.83
CA ALA A 13 -8.00 14.57 -14.52
C ALA A 13 -8.37 14.77 -15.99
N LYS A 14 -8.28 16.03 -16.48
CA LYS A 14 -8.58 16.35 -17.87
C LYS A 14 -7.51 15.83 -18.83
N GLU A 15 -6.25 15.90 -18.43
CA GLU A 15 -5.13 15.35 -19.17
C GLU A 15 -4.98 13.86 -18.82
N PRO A 16 -4.80 12.97 -19.83
CA PRO A 16 -4.65 11.54 -19.57
C PRO A 16 -3.29 11.19 -18.98
N GLY A 17 -3.20 10.01 -18.37
CA GLY A 17 -1.96 9.45 -17.86
C GLY A 17 -1.56 9.97 -16.48
N THR A 18 -0.39 9.51 -16.04
CA THR A 18 0.10 9.80 -14.70
C THR A 18 0.45 11.27 -14.52
N GLU A 19 1.01 11.89 -15.55
CA GLU A 19 1.38 13.31 -15.54
C GLU A 19 0.16 14.22 -15.36
N GLY A 20 -0.94 13.93 -16.08
CA GLY A 20 -2.20 14.66 -15.91
C GLY A 20 -2.81 14.44 -14.53
N SER A 21 -2.73 13.19 -14.03
CA SER A 21 -3.16 12.87 -12.67
C SER A 21 -2.39 13.69 -11.61
N LEU A 22 -1.07 13.73 -11.68
CA LEU A 22 -0.24 14.47 -10.72
C LEU A 22 -0.58 15.97 -10.69
N LYS A 23 -0.78 16.60 -11.85
CA LYS A 23 -1.21 18.01 -11.94
C LYS A 23 -2.57 18.20 -11.27
N TRP A 24 -3.53 17.34 -11.58
CA TRP A 24 -4.85 17.37 -10.99
C TRP A 24 -4.81 17.22 -9.46
N LEU A 25 -3.98 16.31 -8.93
CA LEU A 25 -3.81 16.15 -7.48
C LEU A 25 -3.29 17.43 -6.82
N LYS A 26 -2.28 18.09 -7.41
CA LYS A 26 -1.75 19.36 -6.92
C LYS A 26 -2.81 20.44 -6.88
N GLU A 27 -3.61 20.58 -7.95
CA GLU A 27 -4.69 21.56 -8.04
C GLU A 27 -5.76 21.33 -6.96
N ASN A 28 -6.04 20.06 -6.63
CA ASN A 28 -7.05 19.68 -5.64
C ASN A 28 -6.49 19.53 -4.21
N GLY A 29 -5.20 19.85 -4.01
CA GLY A 29 -4.57 19.84 -2.69
C GLY A 29 -4.38 18.46 -2.09
N LEU A 30 -4.29 17.42 -2.92
CA LEU A 30 -3.81 16.09 -2.58
C LEU A 30 -2.29 16.03 -2.74
N ASN A 31 -1.61 15.18 -1.97
CA ASN A 31 -0.15 15.16 -1.89
C ASN A 31 0.45 13.75 -1.94
N ALA A 32 -0.31 12.76 -2.39
CA ALA A 32 0.19 11.42 -2.66
C ALA A 32 -0.48 10.79 -3.89
N GLN A 33 0.17 9.81 -4.49
CA GLN A 33 -0.42 8.90 -5.47
C GLN A 33 0.29 7.55 -5.43
N GLU A 34 -0.46 6.46 -5.62
CA GLU A 34 0.10 5.15 -5.87
C GLU A 34 0.06 4.81 -7.36
N ILE A 35 1.17 4.31 -7.88
CA ILE A 35 1.29 3.81 -9.26
C ILE A 35 0.93 2.32 -9.26
N GLU A 36 -0.11 1.94 -9.98
CA GLU A 36 -0.69 0.60 -9.98
C GLU A 36 -0.12 -0.29 -11.10
N PHE A 37 0.69 -1.28 -10.78
CA PHE A 37 1.15 -2.31 -11.72
C PHE A 37 0.29 -3.57 -11.64
N VAL A 38 -1.00 -3.44 -11.90
CA VAL A 38 -2.02 -4.48 -11.70
C VAL A 38 -1.64 -5.84 -12.30
N ARG A 39 -1.20 -5.87 -13.55
CA ARG A 39 -0.86 -7.10 -14.28
C ARG A 39 0.59 -7.15 -14.73
N ASN A 40 1.16 -6.03 -15.07
CA ASN A 40 2.53 -5.90 -15.58
C ASN A 40 3.09 -4.51 -15.31
N ILE A 41 4.40 -4.41 -15.35
CA ILE A 41 5.11 -3.14 -15.18
C ILE A 41 5.13 -2.45 -16.54
N TYR A 42 4.25 -1.47 -16.73
CA TYR A 42 4.03 -0.79 -18.00
C TYR A 42 4.89 0.47 -18.19
N LEU A 43 5.52 0.99 -17.12
CA LEU A 43 6.39 2.16 -17.22
C LEU A 43 7.78 1.77 -17.71
N SER A 44 8.30 2.46 -18.74
CA SER A 44 9.72 2.36 -19.07
C SER A 44 10.58 3.04 -17.98
N PRO A 45 11.87 2.68 -17.88
CA PRO A 45 12.79 3.33 -16.95
C PRO A 45 12.84 4.85 -17.10
N GLU A 46 12.88 5.34 -18.33
CA GLU A 46 13.00 6.77 -18.68
C GLU A 46 11.71 7.51 -18.25
N ARG A 47 10.55 6.91 -18.53
CA ARG A 47 9.27 7.48 -18.15
C ARG A 47 9.09 7.52 -16.64
N ALA A 48 9.57 6.51 -15.92
CA ALA A 48 9.57 6.51 -14.46
C ALA A 48 10.38 7.67 -13.89
N VAL A 49 11.57 7.95 -14.44
CA VAL A 49 12.40 9.11 -14.06
C VAL A 49 11.66 10.42 -14.31
N ALA A 50 11.03 10.58 -15.48
CA ALA A 50 10.31 11.81 -15.84
C ALA A 50 9.12 12.06 -14.90
N ILE A 51 8.32 11.02 -14.61
CA ILE A 51 7.18 11.09 -13.68
C ILE A 51 7.67 11.41 -12.26
N GLY A 52 8.75 10.77 -11.80
CA GLY A 52 9.33 11.01 -10.47
C GLY A 52 9.80 12.46 -10.31
N LYS A 53 10.44 13.03 -11.35
CA LYS A 53 10.84 14.45 -11.37
C LYS A 53 9.62 15.37 -11.23
N LEU A 54 8.57 15.13 -12.03
CA LEU A 54 7.34 15.91 -11.97
C LEU A 54 6.65 15.81 -10.60
N ALA A 55 6.55 14.59 -10.05
CA ALA A 55 5.94 14.38 -8.73
C ALA A 55 6.70 15.16 -7.64
N LYS A 56 8.04 15.13 -7.67
CA LYS A 56 8.87 15.92 -6.76
C LYS A 56 8.66 17.41 -6.91
N GLU A 57 8.61 17.94 -8.14
CA GLU A 57 8.33 19.35 -8.42
C GLU A 57 6.96 19.80 -7.93
N LEU A 58 5.98 18.91 -7.97
CA LEU A 58 4.61 19.17 -7.49
C LEU A 58 4.43 18.92 -5.99
N GLY A 59 5.44 18.38 -5.29
CA GLY A 59 5.34 18.01 -3.87
C GLY A 59 4.41 16.81 -3.63
N ILE A 60 4.36 15.84 -4.58
CA ILE A 60 3.51 14.65 -4.49
C ILE A 60 4.38 13.44 -4.16
N ARG A 61 4.04 12.78 -3.04
CA ARG A 61 4.67 11.53 -2.60
C ARG A 61 4.15 10.38 -3.43
N LEU A 62 5.06 9.51 -3.88
CA LEU A 62 4.70 8.32 -4.66
C LEU A 62 4.91 7.04 -3.86
N SER A 63 4.00 6.08 -4.03
CA SER A 63 4.18 4.66 -3.79
C SER A 63 3.89 3.86 -5.07
N VAL A 64 4.20 2.59 -5.06
CA VAL A 64 3.96 1.71 -6.22
C VAL A 64 3.33 0.42 -5.74
N HIS A 65 2.23 0.00 -6.34
CA HIS A 65 1.66 -1.32 -6.10
C HIS A 65 2.23 -2.33 -7.10
N ALA A 66 2.80 -3.42 -6.59
CA ALA A 66 3.34 -4.51 -7.40
C ALA A 66 2.21 -5.34 -8.07
N PRO A 67 2.50 -6.09 -9.15
CA PRO A 67 1.51 -6.96 -9.77
C PRO A 67 0.92 -8.00 -8.81
N TYR A 68 -0.38 -8.28 -8.94
CA TYR A 68 -1.13 -9.19 -8.05
C TYR A 68 -0.74 -10.68 -8.17
N PHE A 69 0.10 -11.06 -9.15
CA PHE A 69 0.47 -12.46 -9.41
C PHE A 69 1.66 -12.95 -8.60
N ILE A 70 2.17 -12.15 -7.69
CA ILE A 70 3.30 -12.50 -6.83
C ILE A 70 2.90 -13.59 -5.85
N ASN A 71 3.72 -14.65 -5.76
CA ASN A 71 3.59 -15.70 -4.77
C ASN A 71 4.96 -16.34 -4.49
N LEU A 72 5.65 -15.85 -3.46
CA LEU A 72 6.94 -16.38 -3.05
C LEU A 72 6.86 -17.74 -2.35
N ALA A 73 5.67 -18.18 -1.93
CA ALA A 73 5.46 -19.49 -1.30
C ALA A 73 4.92 -20.55 -2.25
N SER A 74 4.95 -20.33 -3.57
CA SER A 74 4.49 -21.29 -4.56
C SER A 74 5.37 -22.53 -4.60
N GLU A 75 4.76 -23.72 -4.72
CA GLU A 75 5.49 -24.98 -4.97
C GLU A 75 6.16 -25.02 -6.36
N LYS A 76 5.69 -24.21 -7.29
CA LYS A 76 6.25 -24.12 -8.64
C LYS A 76 7.41 -23.14 -8.68
N LYS A 77 8.63 -23.64 -8.87
CA LYS A 77 9.84 -22.82 -8.97
C LYS A 77 9.69 -21.68 -9.99
N SER A 78 9.06 -21.94 -11.14
CA SER A 78 8.83 -20.91 -12.18
C SER A 78 7.98 -19.74 -11.69
N VAL A 79 6.99 -19.98 -10.82
CA VAL A 79 6.16 -18.93 -10.22
C VAL A 79 6.97 -18.13 -9.21
N VAL A 80 7.80 -18.79 -8.39
CA VAL A 80 8.69 -18.11 -7.43
C VAL A 80 9.70 -17.23 -8.17
N ASP A 81 10.35 -17.76 -9.22
CA ASP A 81 11.33 -17.01 -10.01
C ASP A 81 10.69 -15.81 -10.72
N ALA A 82 9.47 -15.96 -11.25
CA ALA A 82 8.69 -14.85 -11.82
C ALA A 82 8.32 -13.81 -10.75
N SER A 83 7.89 -14.26 -9.57
CA SER A 83 7.56 -13.37 -8.44
C SER A 83 8.76 -12.53 -7.98
N LYS A 84 9.93 -13.16 -7.86
CA LYS A 84 11.18 -12.45 -7.55
C LYS A 84 11.50 -11.37 -8.58
N ARG A 85 11.37 -11.68 -9.87
CA ARG A 85 11.58 -10.69 -10.94
C ARG A 85 10.58 -9.54 -10.84
N MET A 86 9.28 -9.83 -10.66
CA MET A 86 8.27 -8.79 -10.51
C MET A 86 8.57 -7.83 -9.34
N ILE A 87 9.00 -8.35 -8.19
CA ILE A 87 9.38 -7.51 -7.04
C ILE A 87 10.60 -6.65 -7.37
N LEU A 88 11.64 -7.22 -7.97
CA LEU A 88 12.86 -6.49 -8.34
C LEU A 88 12.59 -5.41 -9.38
N ASP A 89 11.82 -5.75 -10.43
CA ASP A 89 11.47 -4.80 -11.49
C ASP A 89 10.56 -3.69 -10.95
N THR A 90 9.63 -4.01 -10.05
CA THR A 90 8.80 -3.01 -9.36
C THR A 90 9.65 -2.08 -8.51
N ALA A 91 10.60 -2.62 -7.75
CA ALA A 91 11.51 -1.84 -6.92
C ALA A 91 12.45 -0.96 -7.76
N ASP A 92 12.92 -1.41 -8.95
CA ASP A 92 13.68 -0.56 -9.87
C ASP A 92 12.82 0.62 -10.35
N ARG A 93 11.58 0.38 -10.75
CA ARG A 93 10.67 1.45 -11.18
C ARG A 93 10.35 2.41 -10.04
N ALA A 94 10.10 1.88 -8.84
CA ALA A 94 9.84 2.69 -7.64
C ALA A 94 11.03 3.61 -7.30
N LYS A 95 12.26 3.09 -7.36
CA LYS A 95 13.48 3.90 -7.19
C LYS A 95 13.58 5.04 -8.20
N ARG A 96 13.30 4.76 -9.48
CA ARG A 96 13.34 5.77 -10.56
C ARG A 96 12.23 6.81 -10.42
N LEU A 97 11.07 6.41 -9.90
CA LEU A 97 9.96 7.30 -9.54
C LEU A 97 10.27 8.15 -8.30
N GLY A 98 11.30 7.83 -7.52
CA GLY A 98 11.53 8.42 -6.21
C GLY A 98 10.45 8.00 -5.20
N ALA A 99 9.80 6.86 -5.41
CA ALA A 99 8.81 6.32 -4.49
C ALA A 99 9.47 5.73 -3.24
N ASP A 100 8.82 5.87 -2.09
CA ASP A 100 9.38 5.41 -0.81
C ASP A 100 9.21 3.92 -0.58
N ALA A 101 8.12 3.35 -1.09
CA ALA A 101 7.76 1.95 -0.86
C ALA A 101 7.02 1.34 -2.06
N ILE A 102 7.10 0.02 -2.13
CA ILE A 102 6.21 -0.79 -2.96
C ILE A 102 5.24 -1.57 -2.06
N ALA A 103 3.95 -1.62 -2.41
CA ALA A 103 2.97 -2.52 -1.79
C ALA A 103 3.02 -3.87 -2.50
N VAL A 104 3.04 -4.97 -1.75
CA VAL A 104 3.18 -6.31 -2.31
C VAL A 104 2.27 -7.31 -1.60
N HIS A 105 1.38 -7.97 -2.36
CA HIS A 105 0.74 -9.22 -1.95
C HIS A 105 1.78 -10.33 -2.03
N ILE A 106 2.52 -10.60 -0.94
CA ILE A 106 3.79 -11.32 -0.98
C ILE A 106 3.64 -12.81 -1.28
N ALA A 107 2.55 -13.45 -0.82
CA ALA A 107 2.33 -14.88 -1.00
C ALA A 107 0.88 -15.31 -0.75
N TYR A 108 0.54 -16.50 -1.24
CA TYR A 108 -0.52 -17.33 -0.70
C TYR A 108 0.08 -18.30 0.32
N TYR A 109 -0.74 -18.84 1.24
CA TYR A 109 -0.25 -19.86 2.14
C TYR A 109 0.22 -21.10 1.37
N ALA A 110 1.38 -21.64 1.78
CA ALA A 110 1.88 -22.93 1.32
C ALA A 110 0.95 -24.06 1.80
N LYS A 111 1.12 -25.28 1.27
CA LYS A 111 0.38 -26.48 1.75
C LYS A 111 0.53 -26.67 3.26
N GLN A 112 1.73 -26.48 3.77
CA GLN A 112 2.02 -26.43 5.19
C GLN A 112 2.01 -24.98 5.60
N LYS A 113 0.87 -24.49 6.09
CA LYS A 113 0.62 -23.09 6.38
C LYS A 113 1.69 -22.49 7.30
N GLU A 114 2.13 -23.24 8.28
CA GLU A 114 3.13 -22.85 9.27
C GLU A 114 4.52 -22.60 8.69
N LYS A 115 4.83 -23.16 7.52
CA LYS A 115 6.11 -22.95 6.82
C LYS A 115 6.10 -21.75 5.88
N THR A 116 4.96 -21.12 5.66
CA THR A 116 4.84 -20.04 4.67
C THR A 116 5.79 -18.89 4.98
N ALA A 117 5.84 -18.44 6.23
CA ALA A 117 6.71 -17.34 6.65
C ALA A 117 8.20 -17.65 6.41
N GLU A 118 8.65 -18.86 6.69
CA GLU A 118 10.02 -19.31 6.46
C GLU A 118 10.38 -19.32 4.97
N ILE A 119 9.49 -19.87 4.13
CA ILE A 119 9.67 -19.92 2.68
C ILE A 119 9.73 -18.50 2.09
N VAL A 120 8.80 -17.63 2.49
CA VAL A 120 8.77 -16.23 2.05
C VAL A 120 10.04 -15.51 2.49
N LYS A 121 10.47 -15.69 3.73
CA LYS A 121 11.71 -15.10 4.28
C LYS A 121 12.93 -15.50 3.47
N HIS A 122 13.08 -16.79 3.16
CA HIS A 122 14.19 -17.29 2.35
C HIS A 122 14.29 -16.56 1.01
N HIS A 123 13.19 -16.50 0.26
CA HIS A 123 13.18 -15.86 -1.06
C HIS A 123 13.28 -14.33 -0.99
N LEU A 124 12.73 -13.72 0.05
CA LEU A 124 12.82 -12.26 0.24
C LEU A 124 14.25 -11.83 0.58
N LEU A 125 15.01 -12.61 1.35
CA LEU A 125 16.42 -12.34 1.61
C LEU A 125 17.26 -12.33 0.34
N GLU A 126 17.01 -13.23 -0.62
CA GLU A 126 17.68 -13.21 -1.93
C GLU A 126 17.35 -11.95 -2.75
N ILE A 127 16.10 -11.47 -2.66
CA ILE A 127 15.67 -10.21 -3.29
C ILE A 127 16.43 -9.03 -2.64
N LEU A 128 16.46 -8.97 -1.31
CA LEU A 128 17.14 -7.91 -0.57
C LEU A 128 18.64 -7.83 -0.87
N GLU A 129 19.30 -8.97 -1.04
CA GLU A 129 20.71 -9.00 -1.46
C GLU A 129 20.93 -8.38 -2.83
N LYS A 130 20.02 -8.64 -3.79
CA LYS A 130 20.07 -8.03 -5.12
C LYS A 130 19.85 -6.53 -5.06
N LEU A 131 18.80 -6.10 -4.34
CA LEU A 131 18.50 -4.67 -4.15
C LEU A 131 19.68 -3.93 -3.51
N LYS A 132 20.34 -4.55 -2.53
CA LYS A 132 21.54 -3.99 -1.89
C LYS A 132 22.68 -3.80 -2.90
N LYS A 133 22.93 -4.78 -3.78
CA LYS A 133 23.95 -4.67 -4.84
C LYS A 133 23.62 -3.53 -5.83
N GLU A 134 22.34 -3.32 -6.11
CA GLU A 134 21.83 -2.26 -6.99
C GLU A 134 21.69 -0.90 -6.28
N LYS A 135 22.06 -0.83 -5.00
CA LYS A 135 21.88 0.36 -4.13
C LYS A 135 20.44 0.87 -4.18
N ASN A 136 19.48 -0.06 -4.16
CA ASN A 136 18.06 0.24 -4.13
C ASN A 136 17.54 0.07 -2.72
N ASP A 137 17.16 1.16 -2.08
CA ASP A 137 16.69 1.25 -0.68
C ASP A 137 15.18 1.42 -0.55
N VAL A 138 14.43 1.31 -1.65
CA VAL A 138 12.97 1.32 -1.66
C VAL A 138 12.42 0.27 -0.69
N LYS A 139 11.47 0.66 0.16
CA LYS A 139 10.85 -0.27 1.12
C LYS A 139 10.00 -1.31 0.39
N ILE A 140 10.10 -2.56 0.83
CA ILE A 140 9.20 -3.64 0.44
C ILE A 140 8.10 -3.70 1.50
N GLY A 141 6.94 -3.17 1.18
CA GLY A 141 5.76 -3.18 2.04
C GLY A 141 4.97 -4.47 1.86
N ILE A 142 4.94 -5.30 2.90
CA ILE A 142 4.09 -6.50 2.92
C ILE A 142 2.68 -6.07 3.30
N GLU A 143 1.76 -6.21 2.36
CA GLU A 143 0.39 -5.78 2.57
C GLU A 143 -0.38 -6.74 3.46
N THR A 144 -1.16 -6.17 4.39
CA THR A 144 -2.10 -6.95 5.21
C THR A 144 -3.28 -7.42 4.36
N MET A 145 -3.58 -8.72 4.40
CA MET A 145 -4.54 -9.37 3.52
C MET A 145 -5.82 -9.81 4.25
N ALA A 146 -6.95 -9.81 3.52
CA ALA A 146 -8.26 -10.21 4.05
C ALA A 146 -8.61 -11.68 3.76
N LYS A 147 -8.10 -12.26 2.67
CA LYS A 147 -8.51 -13.59 2.22
C LYS A 147 -7.84 -14.70 3.04
N PRO A 148 -8.58 -15.74 3.48
CA PRO A 148 -8.02 -16.80 4.31
C PRO A 148 -6.89 -17.61 3.69
N ASN A 149 -6.76 -17.57 2.36
CA ASN A 149 -5.72 -18.28 1.61
C ASN A 149 -4.50 -17.41 1.29
N GLN A 150 -4.53 -16.12 1.63
CA GLN A 150 -3.41 -15.20 1.45
C GLN A 150 -2.62 -15.02 2.76
N PHE A 151 -1.32 -15.04 2.65
CA PHE A 151 -0.40 -14.59 3.69
C PHE A 151 -0.30 -13.05 3.55
N ALA A 152 -0.53 -12.19 4.51
CA ALA A 152 -0.51 -12.38 5.93
C ALA A 152 -1.55 -11.45 6.60
N PRO A 153 -2.32 -11.90 7.59
CA PRO A 153 -3.04 -10.99 8.47
C PRO A 153 -2.09 -10.13 9.30
N LEU A 154 -2.60 -9.07 9.91
CA LEU A 154 -1.79 -8.05 10.60
C LEU A 154 -0.75 -8.62 11.56
N ASP A 155 -1.14 -9.56 12.42
CA ASP A 155 -0.24 -10.11 13.43
C ASP A 155 0.89 -10.95 12.78
N GLU A 156 0.61 -11.65 11.68
CA GLU A 156 1.62 -12.39 10.93
C GLU A 156 2.58 -11.45 10.20
N VAL A 157 2.10 -10.35 9.61
CA VAL A 157 2.97 -9.33 8.97
C VAL A 157 3.91 -8.71 10.01
N ILE A 158 3.38 -8.35 11.17
CA ILE A 158 4.20 -7.77 12.25
C ILE A 158 5.28 -8.75 12.71
N ALA A 159 4.88 -10.00 13.01
CA ALA A 159 5.81 -11.05 13.43
C ALA A 159 6.89 -11.29 12.37
N PHE A 160 6.51 -11.33 11.08
CA PHE A 160 7.41 -11.49 9.97
C PHE A 160 8.42 -10.33 9.85
N CYS A 161 7.95 -9.08 9.94
CA CYS A 161 8.83 -7.90 9.88
C CYS A 161 9.81 -7.86 11.07
N LEU A 162 9.40 -8.30 12.25
CA LEU A 162 10.28 -8.42 13.42
C LEU A 162 11.32 -9.54 13.26
N ASP A 163 10.91 -10.67 12.65
CA ASP A 163 11.80 -11.84 12.47
C ASP A 163 12.84 -11.62 11.38
N ILE A 164 12.48 -10.98 10.25
CA ILE A 164 13.43 -10.74 9.15
C ILE A 164 14.52 -9.72 9.52
N LYS A 165 14.29 -8.85 10.51
CA LYS A 165 15.23 -7.85 11.03
C LYS A 165 15.90 -6.98 9.98
N ASN A 166 15.18 -6.64 8.91
CA ASN A 166 15.64 -5.79 7.82
C ASN A 166 14.74 -4.56 7.70
N ARG A 167 15.32 -3.36 7.84
CA ARG A 167 14.57 -2.09 7.79
C ARG A 167 13.97 -1.77 6.43
N GLN A 168 14.36 -2.48 5.38
CA GLN A 168 13.77 -2.34 4.05
C GLN A 168 12.45 -3.11 3.93
N VAL A 169 12.17 -4.07 4.83
CA VAL A 169 10.91 -4.81 4.88
C VAL A 169 10.02 -4.19 5.95
N VAL A 170 8.86 -3.71 5.53
CA VAL A 170 7.91 -3.01 6.41
C VAL A 170 6.50 -3.53 6.18
N PRO A 171 5.58 -3.38 7.13
CA PRO A 171 4.17 -3.61 6.85
C PRO A 171 3.63 -2.52 5.92
N TYR A 172 2.72 -2.89 5.04
CA TYR A 172 1.84 -1.99 4.29
C TYR A 172 0.41 -2.24 4.79
N ILE A 173 -0.19 -1.26 5.45
CA ILE A 173 -1.41 -1.48 6.23
C ILE A 173 -2.64 -1.19 5.38
N ASP A 174 -3.33 -2.23 4.91
CA ASP A 174 -4.68 -2.06 4.39
C ASP A 174 -5.70 -2.19 5.54
N PHE A 175 -6.26 -1.06 5.95
CA PHE A 175 -7.26 -1.00 7.02
C PHE A 175 -8.59 -1.63 6.61
N ALA A 176 -8.91 -1.62 5.33
CA ALA A 176 -10.11 -2.26 4.81
C ALA A 176 -9.98 -3.79 4.82
N HIS A 177 -8.81 -4.34 4.52
CA HIS A 177 -8.53 -5.76 4.65
C HIS A 177 -8.60 -6.24 6.10
N ILE A 178 -8.02 -5.49 7.05
CA ILE A 178 -8.12 -5.79 8.48
C ILE A 178 -9.59 -5.78 8.95
N PHE A 179 -10.35 -4.77 8.51
CA PHE A 179 -11.78 -4.71 8.81
C PHE A 179 -12.54 -5.90 8.20
N CYS A 180 -12.25 -6.27 6.96
CA CYS A 180 -12.93 -7.34 6.24
C CYS A 180 -12.77 -8.70 6.94
N GLU A 181 -11.62 -8.96 7.55
CA GLU A 181 -11.31 -10.21 8.26
C GLU A 181 -12.31 -10.48 9.41
N LYS A 182 -12.61 -9.44 10.22
CA LYS A 182 -13.41 -9.55 11.46
C LYS A 182 -14.77 -8.89 11.36
N GLY A 183 -15.03 -8.07 10.34
CA GLY A 183 -16.22 -7.23 10.23
C GLY A 183 -16.21 -6.03 11.17
N SER A 184 -15.11 -5.80 11.87
CA SER A 184 -14.86 -4.65 12.74
C SER A 184 -13.36 -4.35 12.81
N ILE A 185 -13.00 -3.12 13.20
CA ILE A 185 -11.61 -2.72 13.38
C ILE A 185 -11.49 -1.77 14.56
N ASP A 186 -10.51 -2.04 15.44
CA ASP A 186 -10.04 -1.10 16.46
C ASP A 186 -8.73 -0.48 15.97
N TYR A 187 -8.80 0.74 15.48
CA TYR A 187 -7.62 1.46 14.97
C TYR A 187 -6.58 1.73 16.05
N ALA A 188 -7.01 1.92 17.30
CA ALA A 188 -6.08 2.10 18.41
C ALA A 188 -5.27 0.83 18.67
N GLU A 189 -5.92 -0.34 18.64
CA GLU A 189 -5.23 -1.64 18.76
C GLU A 189 -4.25 -1.86 17.60
N VAL A 190 -4.63 -1.54 16.36
CA VAL A 190 -3.72 -1.66 15.20
C VAL A 190 -2.45 -0.85 15.43
N PHE A 191 -2.56 0.42 15.84
CA PHE A 191 -1.37 1.24 16.08
C PHE A 191 -0.54 0.79 17.29
N GLU A 192 -1.17 0.23 18.34
CA GLU A 192 -0.43 -0.37 19.45
C GLU A 192 0.40 -1.57 18.99
N LYS A 193 -0.18 -2.45 18.17
CA LYS A 193 0.52 -3.61 17.60
C LYS A 193 1.70 -3.24 16.73
N LEU A 194 1.65 -2.10 16.03
CA LEU A 194 2.74 -1.62 15.17
C LEU A 194 3.93 -1.01 15.94
N LYS A 195 3.76 -0.60 17.20
CA LYS A 195 4.81 0.06 17.99
C LYS A 195 6.16 -0.68 18.06
N PRO A 196 6.21 -2.02 18.22
CA PRO A 196 7.48 -2.74 18.28
C PRO A 196 8.35 -2.58 17.03
N LEU A 197 7.76 -2.28 15.87
CA LEU A 197 8.47 -2.09 14.61
C LEU A 197 9.19 -0.74 14.52
N LYS A 198 8.85 0.23 15.37
CA LYS A 198 9.47 1.57 15.42
C LYS A 198 9.52 2.26 14.05
N LEU A 199 8.38 2.24 13.36
CA LEU A 199 8.26 2.80 12.02
C LEU A 199 8.31 4.34 12.06
N ASP A 200 9.15 4.94 11.23
CA ASP A 200 9.20 6.40 11.06
C ASP A 200 8.01 6.90 10.24
N HIS A 201 7.48 6.06 9.38
CA HIS A 201 6.34 6.33 8.50
C HIS A 201 5.55 5.05 8.22
N ILE A 202 4.21 5.17 8.11
CA ILE A 202 3.31 4.07 7.76
C ILE A 202 2.76 4.32 6.36
N ASN A 203 2.88 3.34 5.45
CA ASN A 203 2.16 3.34 4.19
C ASN A 203 0.89 2.51 4.35
N SER A 204 -0.22 3.00 3.83
CA SER A 204 -1.51 2.35 4.05
C SER A 204 -2.48 2.54 2.90
N HIS A 205 -3.40 1.57 2.78
CA HIS A 205 -4.60 1.65 1.97
C HIS A 205 -5.84 1.88 2.84
N PHE A 206 -6.84 2.50 2.24
CA PHE A 206 -8.16 2.63 2.84
C PHE A 206 -9.25 2.65 1.77
N SER A 207 -10.30 1.87 1.99
CA SER A 207 -11.55 1.90 1.25
C SER A 207 -12.68 1.37 2.12
N ASN A 208 -13.93 1.40 1.63
CA ASN A 208 -14.97 0.57 2.22
C ASN A 208 -15.00 -0.81 1.56
N MET A 209 -15.62 -1.76 2.24
CA MET A 209 -15.76 -3.14 1.80
C MET A 209 -17.20 -3.49 1.49
N LYS A 210 -17.40 -4.31 0.46
CA LYS A 210 -18.73 -4.77 0.08
C LYS A 210 -19.29 -5.73 1.13
N TYR A 211 -20.47 -5.43 1.65
CA TYR A 211 -21.22 -6.35 2.49
C TYR A 211 -21.99 -7.36 1.65
N ASN A 212 -21.81 -8.65 1.94
CA ASN A 212 -22.55 -9.74 1.31
C ASN A 212 -23.72 -10.14 2.21
N ALA A 213 -24.92 -9.77 1.85
CA ALA A 213 -26.14 -10.02 2.63
C ALA A 213 -26.46 -11.52 2.78
N LYS A 214 -26.04 -12.37 1.83
CA LYS A 214 -26.27 -13.82 1.90
C LYS A 214 -25.40 -14.50 2.96
N THR A 215 -24.12 -14.13 3.01
CA THR A 215 -23.17 -14.71 3.98
C THR A 215 -23.11 -13.90 5.28
N LYS A 216 -23.74 -12.74 5.34
CA LYS A 216 -23.67 -11.76 6.45
C LYS A 216 -22.22 -11.38 6.82
N LYS A 217 -21.34 -11.30 5.80
CA LYS A 217 -19.92 -10.95 5.98
C LYS A 217 -19.53 -9.87 4.97
N TYR A 218 -18.50 -9.10 5.33
CA TYR A 218 -17.78 -8.28 4.37
C TYR A 218 -16.91 -9.18 3.50
N VAL A 219 -16.73 -8.77 2.24
CA VAL A 219 -15.90 -9.47 1.26
C VAL A 219 -14.89 -8.49 0.68
N ASP A 220 -13.73 -9.00 0.31
CA ASP A 220 -12.63 -8.24 -0.27
C ASP A 220 -13.01 -7.75 -1.70
N ILE A 221 -13.85 -6.73 -1.70
CA ILE A 221 -14.27 -5.95 -2.87
C ILE A 221 -14.35 -4.50 -2.40
N HIS A 222 -13.41 -3.70 -2.86
CA HIS A 222 -13.29 -2.29 -2.53
C HIS A 222 -14.46 -1.48 -3.09
N THR A 223 -15.04 -0.64 -2.26
CA THR A 223 -16.16 0.26 -2.61
C THR A 223 -15.86 1.68 -2.15
N MET A 224 -16.68 2.63 -2.61
CA MET A 224 -16.57 4.03 -2.19
C MET A 224 -16.77 4.21 -0.70
N ILE A 225 -16.07 5.17 -0.11
CA ILE A 225 -16.14 5.52 1.32
C ILE A 225 -17.49 6.20 1.63
N ASP A 226 -18.49 5.39 1.93
CA ASP A 226 -19.85 5.83 2.27
C ASP A 226 -20.53 4.96 3.35
N LYS A 227 -19.91 3.84 3.74
CA LYS A 227 -20.44 2.85 4.67
C LYS A 227 -19.42 2.40 5.71
N ALA A 228 -18.81 1.25 5.50
CA ALA A 228 -17.90 0.63 6.46
C ALA A 228 -16.65 0.05 5.78
N PRO A 229 -15.49 0.17 6.44
CA PRO A 229 -15.26 0.84 7.74
C PRO A 229 -15.36 2.37 7.67
N ASP A 230 -15.71 3.02 8.80
CA ASP A 230 -15.72 4.48 8.89
C ASP A 230 -14.28 5.03 9.00
N PHE A 231 -13.98 6.06 8.21
CA PHE A 231 -12.67 6.70 8.21
C PHE A 231 -12.47 7.68 9.38
N LEU A 232 -13.53 8.29 9.91
CA LEU A 232 -13.40 9.32 10.94
C LEU A 232 -12.68 8.84 12.22
N PRO A 233 -12.94 7.63 12.76
CA PRO A 233 -12.19 7.11 13.90
C PRO A 233 -10.69 6.93 13.60
N LEU A 234 -10.32 6.46 12.39
CA LEU A 234 -8.94 6.34 11.97
C LEU A 234 -8.26 7.71 11.95
N ALA A 235 -8.89 8.71 11.34
CA ALA A 235 -8.36 10.07 11.29
C ALA A 235 -8.08 10.64 12.68
N LYS A 236 -9.01 10.43 13.64
CA LYS A 236 -8.85 10.85 15.04
C LYS A 236 -7.66 10.19 15.72
N GLU A 237 -7.46 8.87 15.54
CA GLU A 237 -6.32 8.15 16.13
C GLU A 237 -4.98 8.59 15.50
N ILE A 238 -4.93 8.83 14.20
CA ILE A 238 -3.75 9.36 13.50
C ILE A 238 -3.35 10.72 14.09
N LEU A 239 -4.29 11.64 14.23
CA LEU A 239 -4.03 12.98 14.76
C LEU A 239 -3.64 12.96 16.25
N LYS A 240 -4.37 12.21 17.08
CA LYS A 240 -4.09 12.02 18.51
C LYS A 240 -2.68 11.50 18.76
N ARG A 241 -2.23 10.53 17.94
CA ARG A 241 -0.92 9.88 18.07
C ARG A 241 0.18 10.59 17.29
N LYS A 242 -0.14 11.61 16.50
CA LYS A 242 0.79 12.36 15.64
C LYS A 242 1.55 11.44 14.66
N ILE A 243 0.85 10.46 14.11
CA ILE A 243 1.44 9.45 13.20
C ILE A 243 1.82 10.09 11.87
N SER A 244 3.01 9.72 11.36
CA SER A 244 3.41 10.01 9.98
C SER A 244 2.89 8.88 9.09
N ILE A 245 2.02 9.20 8.12
CA ILE A 245 1.31 8.19 7.34
C ILE A 245 1.00 8.67 5.92
N THR A 246 1.09 7.74 4.96
CA THR A 246 0.48 7.86 3.63
C THR A 246 -0.79 7.01 3.59
N ILE A 247 -1.89 7.61 3.14
CA ILE A 247 -3.18 6.94 3.00
C ILE A 247 -3.57 6.99 1.53
N ILE A 248 -3.58 5.84 0.90
CA ILE A 248 -4.00 5.67 -0.49
C ILE A 248 -5.44 5.16 -0.50
N ALA A 249 -6.32 5.90 -1.15
CA ALA A 249 -7.70 5.48 -1.37
C ALA A 249 -7.75 4.44 -2.49
N GLU A 250 -8.11 3.20 -2.16
CA GLU A 250 -8.27 2.11 -3.14
C GLU A 250 -9.71 1.86 -3.58
N SER A 251 -10.56 2.84 -3.36
CA SER A 251 -11.99 2.74 -3.68
C SER A 251 -12.24 2.57 -5.18
N LYS A 252 -13.27 1.84 -5.53
CA LYS A 252 -13.70 1.69 -6.92
C LYS A 252 -15.13 2.21 -7.05
N PRO A 253 -15.46 2.93 -8.16
CA PRO A 253 -14.61 3.19 -9.34
C PRO A 253 -13.81 4.51 -9.27
N TRP A 254 -13.96 5.35 -8.24
CA TRP A 254 -13.40 6.71 -8.19
C TRP A 254 -12.51 6.92 -6.94
N PRO A 255 -11.28 6.40 -6.92
CA PRO A 255 -10.38 6.52 -5.77
C PRO A 255 -9.99 7.97 -5.47
N ASP A 256 -9.88 8.81 -6.49
CA ASP A 256 -9.61 10.24 -6.38
C ASP A 256 -10.71 11.03 -5.63
N LYS A 257 -11.99 10.67 -5.85
CA LYS A 257 -13.10 11.28 -5.09
C LYS A 257 -13.04 10.92 -3.61
N ASP A 258 -12.67 9.69 -3.28
CA ASP A 258 -12.55 9.29 -1.90
C ASP A 258 -11.28 9.82 -1.24
N ALA A 259 -10.18 9.98 -1.99
CA ALA A 259 -9.02 10.73 -1.50
C ALA A 259 -9.39 12.17 -1.10
N LEU A 260 -10.26 12.84 -1.87
CA LEU A 260 -10.79 14.16 -1.49
C LEU A 260 -11.66 14.10 -0.23
N LYS A 261 -12.53 13.10 -0.06
CA LYS A 261 -13.30 12.92 1.19
C LYS A 261 -12.39 12.71 2.41
N ILE A 262 -11.35 11.87 2.26
CA ILE A 262 -10.34 11.67 3.31
C ILE A 262 -9.69 13.00 3.70
N LYS A 263 -9.26 13.80 2.71
CA LYS A 263 -8.70 15.13 2.92
C LYS A 263 -9.68 16.02 3.67
N GLU A 264 -10.94 16.11 3.23
CA GLU A 264 -11.99 16.91 3.87
C GLU A 264 -12.24 16.52 5.33
N ILE A 265 -12.17 15.22 5.66
CA ILE A 265 -12.29 14.75 7.04
C ILE A 265 -11.14 15.29 7.90
N PHE A 266 -9.90 15.25 7.42
CA PHE A 266 -8.77 15.85 8.13
C PHE A 266 -8.92 17.38 8.29
N GLU A 267 -9.39 18.08 7.26
CA GLU A 267 -9.62 19.52 7.32
C GLU A 267 -10.70 19.90 8.35
N LYS A 268 -11.80 19.13 8.43
CA LYS A 268 -12.84 19.30 9.47
C LYS A 268 -12.31 19.03 10.88
N LEU A 269 -11.28 18.20 11.03
CA LEU A 269 -10.57 17.96 12.29
C LEU A 269 -9.46 18.99 12.56
N GLY A 270 -9.32 20.03 11.73
CA GLY A 270 -8.35 21.11 11.92
C GLY A 270 -6.96 20.83 11.34
N TYR A 271 -6.78 19.75 10.58
CA TYR A 271 -5.51 19.41 9.95
C TYR A 271 -5.55 19.69 8.45
N LYS A 272 -4.66 20.54 7.97
CA LYS A 272 -4.48 20.78 6.53
C LYS A 272 -3.30 19.95 6.02
N LEU A 273 -3.50 19.22 4.92
CA LEU A 273 -2.42 18.56 4.22
C LEU A 273 -1.40 19.61 3.77
N ARG A 274 -0.11 19.36 4.01
CA ARG A 274 0.94 20.30 3.59
C ARG A 274 1.00 20.36 2.07
N LYS A 275 1.14 21.59 1.56
CA LYS A 275 1.51 21.89 0.18
C LYS A 275 3.00 22.25 0.26
N ASP A 276 3.87 21.24 0.20
CA ASP A 276 5.31 21.49 0.10
C ASP A 276 5.66 21.90 -1.32
#